data_723eaabbeb32085435fa276b62e879c4
#
_entry.id   723eaabbeb32085435fa276b62e879c4
#
_cell.length_a   1.000
_cell.length_b   1.000
_cell.length_c   1.000
_cell.angle_alpha   90.00
_cell.angle_beta   90.00
_cell.angle_gamma   90.00
#
_symmetry.space_group_name_H-M   'P 1'
#
loop_
_entity.id
_entity.type
_entity.pdbx_description
1 polymer ?
#
loop_
_entity_poly.entity_id
_entity_poly.type
_entity_poly.pdbx_seq_one_letter_code
_entity_poly.pdbx_strand_id
1 'polypeptide(L)'
;MTVTPSFIEYVLVDLFAGDPAITARPMFGAVGLYFEGKIFGIISADQVYFKADKSNIRSFVSRGSEQFSYMKNGIEHRLPYWLLPAEILENPHLLMKWAKKSSMIELNSN
;
A
#
# COMPACT_ATOMS: atom_id res chain seq x y z
N MET A 1 -1.22 12.47 9.98
CA MET A 1 -0.59 12.04 8.74
C MET A 1 -1.26 12.72 7.58
N THR A 2 -0.48 13.24 6.68
CA THR A 2 -1.02 14.04 5.59
C THR A 2 -0.89 13.29 4.28
N VAL A 3 -1.98 13.24 3.52
CA VAL A 3 -1.96 12.71 2.15
C VAL A 3 -2.44 13.84 1.25
N THR A 4 -1.58 14.28 0.33
CA THR A 4 -1.93 15.39 -0.54
C THR A 4 -2.74 14.89 -1.74
N PRO A 5 -3.71 15.69 -2.24
CA PRO A 5 -4.45 15.28 -3.43
C PRO A 5 -3.56 15.03 -4.64
N SER A 6 -2.47 15.81 -4.77
CA SER A 6 -1.55 15.61 -5.89
C SER A 6 -0.83 14.28 -5.80
N PHE A 7 -0.54 13.79 -4.59
CA PHE A 7 0.09 12.48 -4.46
C PHE A 7 -0.88 11.36 -4.80
N ILE A 8 -2.16 11.50 -4.41
CA ILE A 8 -3.18 10.53 -4.78
C ILE A 8 -3.30 10.44 -6.30
N GLU A 9 -3.33 11.60 -6.97
CA GLU A 9 -3.40 11.63 -8.42
C GLU A 9 -2.16 10.99 -9.05
N TYR A 10 -0.98 11.27 -8.50
CA TYR A 10 0.26 10.66 -8.96
C TYR A 10 0.18 9.14 -8.92
N VAL A 11 -0.32 8.59 -7.80
CA VAL A 11 -0.44 7.13 -7.66
C VAL A 11 -1.43 6.57 -8.68
N LEU A 12 -2.61 7.16 -8.79
CA LEU A 12 -3.66 6.61 -9.65
C LEU A 12 -3.36 6.80 -11.13
N VAL A 13 -2.86 7.96 -11.52
CA VAL A 13 -2.69 8.30 -12.92
C VAL A 13 -1.30 7.94 -13.44
N ASP A 14 -0.26 8.30 -12.69
CA ASP A 14 1.10 8.08 -13.16
C ASP A 14 1.58 6.66 -12.87
N LEU A 15 1.43 6.19 -11.63
CA LEU A 15 1.93 4.88 -11.26
C LEU A 15 1.06 3.75 -11.82
N PHE A 16 -0.26 3.87 -11.72
CA PHE A 16 -1.18 2.83 -12.18
C PHE A 16 -1.82 3.14 -13.52
N ALA A 17 -1.34 4.18 -14.21
CA ALA A 17 -1.73 4.52 -15.58
C ALA A 17 -3.23 4.71 -15.76
N GLY A 18 -3.92 5.19 -14.74
CA GLY A 18 -5.37 5.43 -14.82
C GLY A 18 -6.20 4.17 -14.94
N ASP A 19 -5.65 3.02 -14.57
CA ASP A 19 -6.38 1.74 -14.66
C ASP A 19 -7.66 1.83 -13.82
N PRO A 20 -8.84 1.61 -14.44
CA PRO A 20 -10.12 1.75 -13.72
C PRO A 20 -10.32 0.70 -12.63
N ALA A 21 -9.55 -0.38 -12.63
CA ALA A 21 -9.62 -1.37 -11.56
C ALA A 21 -9.00 -0.87 -10.26
N ILE A 22 -8.19 0.19 -10.32
CA ILE A 22 -7.52 0.75 -9.15
C ILE A 22 -8.30 1.97 -8.67
N THR A 23 -8.73 1.92 -7.40
CA THR A 23 -9.46 3.03 -6.79
C THR A 23 -8.86 3.39 -5.44
N ALA A 24 -9.20 4.56 -4.93
CA ALA A 24 -8.69 5.06 -3.66
C ALA A 24 -9.84 5.61 -2.83
N ARG A 25 -9.78 5.40 -1.50
CA ARG A 25 -10.78 5.91 -0.57
C ARG A 25 -10.12 6.43 0.70
N PRO A 26 -10.58 7.56 1.24
CA PRO A 26 -10.09 8.06 2.54
C PRO A 26 -10.35 7.03 3.65
N MET A 27 -9.40 6.93 4.59
CA MET A 27 -9.49 5.94 5.65
C MET A 27 -8.63 6.37 6.86
N PHE A 28 -9.26 6.88 7.91
CA PHE A 28 -8.58 7.20 9.18
C PHE A 28 -7.29 8.00 9.00
N GLY A 29 -7.34 9.10 8.24
CA GLY A 29 -6.17 9.94 8.02
C GLY A 29 -5.20 9.42 6.98
N ALA A 30 -5.49 8.26 6.39
CA ALA A 30 -4.73 7.70 5.29
C ALA A 30 -5.67 7.53 4.10
N VAL A 31 -5.18 6.91 3.03
CA VAL A 31 -6.00 6.60 1.86
C VAL A 31 -5.81 5.14 1.51
N GLY A 32 -6.90 4.39 1.47
CA GLY A 32 -6.84 2.99 1.08
C GLY A 32 -6.79 2.86 -0.45
N LEU A 33 -6.00 1.90 -0.91
CA LEU A 33 -5.88 1.56 -2.34
C LEU A 33 -6.53 0.22 -2.58
N TYR A 34 -7.37 0.15 -3.62
CA TYR A 34 -8.18 -1.04 -3.90
C TYR A 34 -7.98 -1.49 -5.34
N PHE A 35 -7.90 -2.81 -5.53
CA PHE A 35 -7.92 -3.43 -6.86
C PHE A 35 -9.21 -4.24 -6.95
N GLU A 36 -10.08 -3.84 -7.89
CA GLU A 36 -11.40 -4.48 -8.07
C GLU A 36 -12.14 -4.61 -6.73
N GLY A 37 -12.09 -3.54 -5.93
CA GLY A 37 -12.79 -3.48 -4.66
C GLY A 37 -12.08 -4.14 -3.48
N LYS A 38 -10.92 -4.75 -3.69
CA LYS A 38 -10.16 -5.40 -2.61
C LYS A 38 -8.97 -4.55 -2.24
N ILE A 39 -8.84 -4.23 -0.96
CA ILE A 39 -7.75 -3.38 -0.50
C ILE A 39 -6.41 -4.09 -0.68
N PHE A 40 -5.43 -3.36 -1.23
CA PHE A 40 -4.08 -3.92 -1.38
C PHE A 40 -3.02 -3.02 -0.75
N GLY A 41 -3.34 -1.81 -0.42
CA GLY A 41 -2.36 -0.90 0.12
C GLY A 41 -2.97 0.33 0.74
N ILE A 42 -2.11 1.18 1.27
CA ILE A 42 -2.52 2.47 1.82
C ILE A 42 -1.50 3.53 1.40
N ILE A 43 -1.96 4.77 1.35
CA ILE A 43 -1.10 5.95 1.25
C ILE A 43 -1.14 6.64 2.60
N SER A 44 0.02 6.92 3.16
CA SER A 44 0.14 7.65 4.42
C SER A 44 1.38 8.53 4.34
N ALA A 45 1.22 9.81 4.69
CA ALA A 45 2.32 10.79 4.65
C ALA A 45 3.01 10.78 3.28
N ASP A 46 2.20 10.70 2.22
CA ASP A 46 2.66 10.67 0.82
C ASP A 46 3.68 9.56 0.55
N GLN A 47 3.46 8.41 1.18
CA GLN A 47 4.21 7.18 0.92
C GLN A 47 3.23 6.04 0.71
N VAL A 48 3.63 5.05 -0.10
CA VAL A 48 2.78 3.93 -0.46
C VAL A 48 3.24 2.69 0.29
N TYR A 49 2.27 2.02 0.94
CA TYR A 49 2.50 0.77 1.66
C TYR A 49 1.57 -0.29 1.08
N PHE A 50 2.08 -1.49 0.90
CA PHE A 50 1.27 -2.61 0.40
C PHE A 50 1.02 -3.63 1.49
N LYS A 51 -0.16 -4.26 1.41
CA LYS A 51 -0.57 -5.29 2.35
C LYS A 51 0.31 -6.53 2.22
N ALA A 52 0.75 -7.10 3.35
CA ALA A 52 1.64 -8.25 3.33
C ALA A 52 1.23 -9.28 4.37
N ASP A 53 1.40 -10.55 4.03
CA ASP A 53 1.33 -11.67 4.96
C ASP A 53 2.50 -12.59 4.65
N LYS A 54 2.49 -13.82 5.18
CA LYS A 54 3.62 -14.71 4.96
C LYS A 54 3.81 -15.11 3.50
N SER A 55 2.82 -14.90 2.63
CA SER A 55 2.96 -15.25 1.22
C SER A 55 3.87 -14.27 0.46
N ASN A 56 4.01 -13.02 0.94
CA ASN A 56 4.78 -12.01 0.20
C ASN A 56 5.71 -11.17 1.07
N ILE A 57 5.73 -11.39 2.40
CA ILE A 57 6.49 -10.52 3.30
C ILE A 57 8.00 -10.56 3.01
N ARG A 58 8.52 -11.68 2.56
CA ARG A 58 9.95 -11.79 2.26
C ARG A 58 10.39 -10.83 1.18
N SER A 59 9.50 -10.54 0.23
CA SER A 59 9.81 -9.60 -0.85
C SER A 59 10.05 -8.19 -0.32
N PHE A 60 9.43 -7.84 0.80
CA PHE A 60 9.64 -6.54 1.44
C PHE A 60 10.85 -6.56 2.35
N VAL A 61 10.95 -7.57 3.22
CA VAL A 61 12.02 -7.64 4.20
C VAL A 61 13.39 -7.77 3.53
N SER A 62 13.49 -8.56 2.47
CA SER A 62 14.76 -8.75 1.76
C SER A 62 15.26 -7.49 1.09
N ARG A 63 14.37 -6.51 0.89
CA ARG A 63 14.73 -5.22 0.30
C ARG A 63 14.89 -4.12 1.34
N GLY A 64 14.88 -4.47 2.62
CA GLY A 64 15.04 -3.50 3.69
C GLY A 64 13.84 -2.62 3.92
N SER A 65 12.65 -3.05 3.51
CA SER A 65 11.44 -2.26 3.68
C SER A 65 11.03 -2.22 5.15
N GLU A 66 10.26 -1.18 5.50
CA GLU A 66 9.77 -0.95 6.85
C GLU A 66 8.28 -1.19 6.94
N GLN A 67 7.86 -1.77 8.05
CA GLN A 67 6.45 -1.99 8.32
C GLN A 67 5.80 -0.68 8.75
N PHE A 68 4.57 -0.46 8.30
CA PHE A 68 3.79 0.71 8.68
C PHE A 68 3.45 0.65 10.16
N SER A 69 3.66 1.76 10.85
CA SER A 69 3.26 1.88 12.24
C SER A 69 2.80 3.31 12.52
N TYR A 70 2.04 3.48 13.59
CA TYR A 70 1.62 4.79 14.04
C TYR A 70 1.53 4.78 15.57
N MET A 71 1.63 5.97 16.15
CA MET A 71 1.56 6.12 17.60
C MET A 71 0.15 6.54 18.00
N LYS A 72 -0.37 5.90 19.04
CA LYS A 72 -1.65 6.29 19.61
C LYS A 72 -1.56 6.13 21.14
N ASN A 73 -1.79 7.23 21.85
CA ASN A 73 -1.72 7.24 23.31
C ASN A 73 -0.38 6.69 23.81
N GLY A 74 0.72 7.07 23.15
CA GLY A 74 2.06 6.65 23.54
C GLY A 74 2.41 5.20 23.18
N ILE A 75 1.51 4.49 22.48
CA ILE A 75 1.72 3.08 22.12
C ILE A 75 1.88 2.98 20.61
N GLU A 76 2.91 2.26 20.17
CA GLU A 76 3.11 2.00 18.76
C GLU A 76 2.19 0.88 18.30
N HIS A 77 1.45 1.16 17.22
CA HIS A 77 0.58 0.16 16.58
C HIS A 77 1.14 -0.15 15.21
N ARG A 78 1.38 -1.42 14.93
CA ARG A 78 1.89 -1.88 13.63
C ARG A 78 0.76 -2.52 12.86
N LEU A 79 0.69 -2.16 11.56
CA LEU A 79 -0.29 -2.74 10.66
C LEU A 79 0.41 -3.61 9.63
N PRO A 80 -0.29 -4.61 9.07
CA PRO A 80 0.31 -5.53 8.10
C PRO A 80 0.46 -4.90 6.71
N TYR A 81 1.07 -3.73 6.67
CA TYR A 81 1.36 -2.98 5.45
C TYR A 81 2.83 -2.59 5.49
N TRP A 82 3.51 -2.72 4.37
CA TRP A 82 4.95 -2.50 4.29
C TRP A 82 5.27 -1.49 3.20
N LEU A 83 6.25 -0.62 3.46
CA LEU A 83 6.64 0.42 2.52
C LEU A 83 7.04 -0.20 1.19
N LEU A 84 6.47 0.32 0.10
CA LEU A 84 6.76 -0.20 -1.22
C LEU A 84 8.17 0.20 -1.62
N PRO A 85 9.04 -0.76 -1.98
CA PRO A 85 10.41 -0.42 -2.40
C PRO A 85 10.39 0.44 -3.66
N ALA A 86 11.34 1.39 -3.74
CA ALA A 86 11.40 2.33 -4.85
C ALA A 86 11.52 1.62 -6.19
N GLU A 87 12.27 0.52 -6.23
CA GLU A 87 12.47 -0.24 -7.47
C GLU A 87 11.17 -0.83 -8.00
N ILE A 88 10.24 -1.17 -7.12
CA ILE A 88 8.93 -1.67 -7.52
C ILE A 88 8.05 -0.51 -7.98
N LEU A 89 8.11 0.60 -7.26
CA LEU A 89 7.36 1.79 -7.61
C LEU A 89 7.68 2.28 -9.02
N GLU A 90 8.94 2.12 -9.43
CA GLU A 90 9.43 2.59 -10.72
C GLU A 90 9.24 1.58 -11.85
N ASN A 91 8.68 0.40 -11.57
CA ASN A 91 8.49 -0.64 -12.57
C ASN A 91 6.99 -0.94 -12.69
N PRO A 92 6.31 -0.40 -13.70
CA PRO A 92 4.85 -0.54 -13.80
C PRO A 92 4.37 -1.98 -13.83
N HIS A 93 5.11 -2.86 -14.49
CA HIS A 93 4.73 -4.27 -14.58
C HIS A 93 4.77 -4.94 -13.20
N LEU A 94 5.89 -4.74 -12.47
CA LEU A 94 6.02 -5.30 -11.13
C LEU A 94 5.07 -4.65 -10.14
N LEU A 95 4.85 -3.35 -10.28
CA LEU A 95 3.93 -2.63 -9.41
C LEU A 95 2.54 -3.24 -9.47
N MET A 96 2.02 -3.47 -10.68
CA MET A 96 0.70 -4.07 -10.85
C MET A 96 0.67 -5.49 -10.33
N LYS A 97 1.73 -6.26 -10.59
CA LYS A 97 1.82 -7.64 -10.11
C LYS A 97 1.79 -7.70 -8.59
N TRP A 98 2.53 -6.83 -7.93
CA TRP A 98 2.56 -6.75 -6.47
C TRP A 98 1.21 -6.30 -5.91
N ALA A 99 0.55 -5.34 -6.57
CA ALA A 99 -0.75 -4.87 -6.13
C ALA A 99 -1.78 -5.98 -6.19
N LYS A 100 -1.81 -6.72 -7.28
CA LYS A 100 -2.75 -7.84 -7.43
C LYS A 100 -2.50 -8.90 -6.37
N LYS A 101 -1.25 -9.22 -6.10
CA LYS A 101 -0.93 -10.22 -5.09
C LYS A 101 -1.38 -9.75 -3.71
N SER A 102 -1.12 -8.50 -3.36
CA SER A 102 -1.54 -7.96 -2.07
C SER A 102 -3.06 -7.93 -1.96
N SER A 103 -3.78 -7.68 -3.06
CA SER A 103 -5.24 -7.63 -3.03
C SER A 103 -5.88 -8.97 -2.70
N MET A 104 -5.15 -10.06 -2.90
CA MET A 104 -5.66 -11.42 -2.63
C MET A 104 -5.47 -11.85 -1.18
N ILE A 105 -4.79 -11.04 -0.38
CA ILE A 105 -4.50 -11.38 1.02
C ILE A 105 -5.72 -11.08 1.88
N GLU A 106 -6.12 -12.05 2.71
CA GLU A 106 -7.19 -11.86 3.69
C GLU A 106 -6.59 -11.87 5.08
N LEU A 107 -6.62 -10.71 5.73
CA LEU A 107 -5.95 -10.51 7.02
C LEU A 107 -6.85 -10.74 8.22
N ASN A 108 -8.12 -10.92 8.01
CA ASN A 108 -9.07 -11.14 9.09
C ASN A 108 -9.24 -12.60 9.43
N SER A 109 -8.52 -13.46 8.77
CA SER A 109 -8.59 -14.89 9.05
C SER A 109 -8.01 -15.15 10.43
N ASN A 110 -8.70 -15.87 11.20
CA ASN A 110 -8.27 -16.19 12.57
C ASN A 110 -7.57 -17.50 12.65
#